data_4be258b51504eed846936a1d17c3af76
#
_entry.id   4be258b51504eed846936a1d17c3af76
#
_cell.length_a   1.000
_cell.length_b   1.000
_cell.length_c   1.000
_cell.angle_alpha   90.00
_cell.angle_beta   90.00
_cell.angle_gamma   90.00
#
_symmetry.space_group_name_H-M   'P 1'
#
loop_
_entity.id
_entity.type
_entity.pdbx_description
1 polymer ?
#
loop_
_entity_poly.entity_id
_entity_poly.type
_entity_poly.pdbx_seq_one_letter_code
_entity_poly.pdbx_strand_id
1 'polypeptide(L)'
;MKKLLCTGILNLGLLLSCNAYSDTNSYGEVKLNQYNVNEFEHYLSDGIHDKNAGHQRSGTGLVFAITLDGSDSGYYYCFKGNDCNANLSLAGTISHCEKNAKKYSGEKKKCRIFAKKRIIVWDGLNKKVPKGVNVKDFLDELGLVSHEVAPTNIDEEQLKQLKSLLDLGVMTQEEYDEAIKAIQ
;
A
#
# COMPACT_ATOMS: atom_id res chain seq x y z
N MET A 1 18.97 -34.80 12.44
CA MET A 1 18.05 -35.95 12.46
C MET A 1 17.66 -36.25 13.90
N LYS A 2 16.54 -35.80 14.39
CA LYS A 2 15.99 -36.22 15.70
C LYS A 2 14.60 -36.78 15.42
N LYS A 3 14.51 -38.11 15.51
CA LYS A 3 13.27 -38.88 15.44
C LYS A 3 12.52 -38.65 16.75
N LEU A 4 11.33 -38.07 16.72
CA LEU A 4 10.40 -38.16 17.83
C LEU A 4 9.59 -39.46 17.69
N LEU A 5 9.82 -40.38 18.60
CA LEU A 5 8.99 -41.55 18.83
C LEU A 5 7.73 -41.10 19.59
N CYS A 6 6.58 -41.19 18.96
CA CYS A 6 5.30 -41.18 19.67
C CYS A 6 5.00 -42.63 20.08
N THR A 7 5.24 -42.94 21.35
CA THR A 7 4.82 -44.20 21.97
C THR A 7 3.35 -44.06 22.39
N GLY A 8 2.49 -44.93 21.86
CA GLY A 8 1.08 -44.95 22.18
C GLY A 8 0.81 -45.39 23.61
N ILE A 9 -0.14 -44.69 24.26
CA ILE A 9 -0.93 -45.21 25.37
C ILE A 9 -2.39 -45.04 25.02
N LEU A 10 -3.06 -46.16 24.84
CA LEU A 10 -4.52 -46.25 24.77
C LEU A 10 -5.08 -45.87 26.13
N ASN A 11 -5.86 -44.80 26.23
CA ASN A 11 -7.15 -44.76 26.91
C ASN A 11 -7.71 -43.33 27.01
N LEU A 12 -8.96 -43.28 26.66
CA LEU A 12 -9.96 -42.27 26.99
C LEU A 12 -9.75 -40.84 26.42
N GLY A 13 -10.36 -40.64 25.25
CA GLY A 13 -11.22 -39.49 24.98
C GLY A 13 -10.67 -38.08 25.23
N LEU A 14 -9.47 -37.74 24.73
CA LEU A 14 -9.14 -36.35 24.44
C LEU A 14 -8.59 -36.27 23.02
N LEU A 15 -9.43 -35.84 22.10
CA LEU A 15 -9.00 -35.32 20.81
C LEU A 15 -8.16 -34.06 21.10
N LEU A 16 -6.88 -34.26 21.32
CA LEU A 16 -5.91 -33.17 21.18
C LEU A 16 -5.92 -32.83 19.69
N SER A 17 -6.84 -31.93 19.32
CA SER A 17 -6.70 -31.18 18.08
C SER A 17 -5.35 -30.46 18.17
N CYS A 18 -4.34 -30.97 17.48
CA CYS A 18 -3.19 -30.16 17.11
C CYS A 18 -3.75 -28.99 16.29
N ASN A 19 -4.13 -27.93 16.98
CA ASN A 19 -4.29 -26.64 16.34
C ASN A 19 -2.92 -26.29 15.81
N ALA A 20 -2.68 -26.63 14.53
CA ALA A 20 -1.70 -25.92 13.77
C ALA A 20 -2.09 -24.45 13.95
N TYR A 21 -1.30 -23.72 14.69
CA TYR A 21 -1.39 -22.26 14.80
C TYR A 21 -1.08 -21.73 13.39
N SER A 22 -2.08 -21.76 12.54
CA SER A 22 -2.05 -20.96 11.35
C SER A 22 -2.20 -19.54 11.89
N ASP A 23 -1.18 -18.75 11.70
CA ASP A 23 -1.21 -17.31 11.95
C ASP A 23 -2.19 -16.71 10.91
N THR A 24 -3.47 -16.99 11.14
CA THR A 24 -4.59 -16.45 10.36
C THR A 24 -4.94 -15.08 10.95
N ASN A 25 -3.95 -14.22 11.09
CA ASN A 25 -4.22 -12.80 11.17
C ASN A 25 -4.61 -12.35 9.75
N SER A 26 -5.85 -12.65 9.38
CA SER A 26 -6.49 -11.98 8.26
C SER A 26 -6.47 -10.49 8.58
N TYR A 27 -5.80 -9.72 7.73
CA TYR A 27 -5.75 -8.26 7.87
C TYR A 27 -7.01 -7.60 7.33
N GLY A 28 -7.90 -8.42 6.74
CA GLY A 28 -9.12 -7.97 6.11
C GLY A 28 -8.92 -7.43 4.69
N GLU A 29 -10.02 -7.02 4.14
CA GLU A 29 -10.06 -6.42 2.81
C GLU A 29 -9.31 -5.07 2.83
N VAL A 30 -8.46 -4.86 1.82
CA VAL A 30 -7.77 -3.59 1.60
C VAL A 30 -8.10 -3.07 0.22
N LYS A 31 -8.30 -1.76 0.12
CA LYS A 31 -8.47 -1.05 -1.15
C LYS A 31 -7.42 0.04 -1.25
N LEU A 32 -6.57 -0.05 -2.25
CA LEU A 32 -5.59 0.96 -2.54
C LEU A 32 -6.27 2.16 -3.20
N ASN A 33 -6.02 3.35 -2.67
CA ASN A 33 -6.39 4.58 -3.38
C ASN A 33 -5.50 4.78 -4.61
N GLN A 34 -5.87 5.71 -5.49
CA GLN A 34 -5.13 5.94 -6.74
C GLN A 34 -3.66 6.32 -6.50
N TYR A 35 -3.37 7.04 -5.42
CA TYR A 35 -1.99 7.39 -5.05
C TYR A 35 -1.17 6.12 -4.79
N ASN A 36 -1.66 5.19 -3.98
CA ASN A 36 -0.96 3.95 -3.65
C ASN A 36 -0.92 2.95 -4.81
N VAL A 37 -1.87 2.98 -5.74
CA VAL A 37 -1.77 2.27 -7.01
C VAL A 37 -0.57 2.79 -7.82
N ASN A 38 -0.41 4.10 -7.95
CA ASN A 38 0.71 4.72 -8.64
C ASN A 38 2.05 4.42 -7.94
N GLU A 39 2.09 4.47 -6.62
CA GLU A 39 3.28 4.11 -5.82
C GLU A 39 3.65 2.63 -5.99
N PHE A 40 2.66 1.74 -6.09
CA PHE A 40 2.89 0.33 -6.34
C PHE A 40 3.39 0.06 -7.75
N GLU A 41 2.85 0.75 -8.75
CA GLU A 41 3.35 0.72 -10.13
C GLU A 41 4.81 1.18 -10.19
N HIS A 42 5.12 2.27 -9.50
CA HIS A 42 6.48 2.78 -9.37
C HIS A 42 7.42 1.76 -8.72
N TYR A 43 6.97 1.13 -7.63
CA TYR A 43 7.68 0.05 -6.96
C TYR A 43 7.96 -1.14 -7.88
N LEU A 44 7.07 -1.47 -8.80
CA LEU A 44 7.22 -2.59 -9.74
C LEU A 44 8.07 -2.25 -10.96
N SER A 45 8.32 -0.96 -11.23
CA SER A 45 9.15 -0.54 -12.34
C SER A 45 10.60 -0.99 -12.13
N ASP A 46 11.15 -1.70 -13.12
CA ASP A 46 12.56 -2.10 -13.14
C ASP A 46 13.43 -0.87 -13.49
N GLY A 47 13.84 -0.12 -12.52
CA GLY A 47 14.67 1.05 -12.77
C GLY A 47 14.08 2.29 -12.17
N ILE A 48 14.52 2.58 -10.99
CA ILE A 48 14.02 3.71 -10.29
C ILE A 48 14.74 4.94 -10.59
N HIS A 49 13.93 5.84 -10.83
CA HIS A 49 14.26 7.19 -11.16
C HIS A 49 14.02 8.09 -9.97
N ASP A 50 14.98 8.17 -9.09
CA ASP A 50 15.03 9.36 -8.26
C ASP A 50 15.47 10.52 -9.14
N LYS A 51 14.52 11.11 -9.83
CA LYS A 51 14.74 12.26 -10.71
C LYS A 51 15.35 13.44 -9.96
N ASN A 52 15.19 13.49 -8.64
CA ASN A 52 15.66 14.58 -7.79
C ASN A 52 17.10 14.38 -7.32
N ALA A 53 17.61 13.15 -7.35
CA ALA A 53 18.96 12.85 -6.88
C ALA A 53 20.03 12.96 -7.98
N GLY A 54 19.67 13.32 -9.21
CA GLY A 54 20.62 13.48 -10.32
C GLY A 54 21.31 12.19 -10.78
N HIS A 55 20.97 11.05 -10.19
CA HIS A 55 21.54 9.76 -10.47
C HIS A 55 20.45 8.76 -10.79
N GLN A 56 20.47 8.21 -12.00
CA GLN A 56 19.68 7.05 -12.35
C GLN A 56 20.25 5.83 -11.63
N ARG A 57 19.63 5.43 -10.52
CA ARG A 57 19.97 4.19 -9.87
C ARG A 57 18.99 3.13 -10.31
N SER A 58 19.46 2.12 -11.04
CA SER A 58 18.65 0.93 -11.30
C SER A 58 18.52 0.11 -10.03
N GLY A 59 17.32 -0.29 -9.71
CA GLY A 59 17.05 -1.12 -8.54
C GLY A 59 15.83 -2.01 -8.77
N THR A 60 15.64 -2.98 -7.90
CA THR A 60 14.48 -3.86 -7.90
C THR A 60 13.69 -3.64 -6.62
N GLY A 61 12.40 -3.44 -6.73
CA GLY A 61 11.52 -3.37 -5.57
C GLY A 61 11.58 -4.66 -4.76
N LEU A 62 11.92 -4.56 -3.48
CA LEU A 62 12.02 -5.73 -2.59
C LEU A 62 10.79 -5.92 -1.74
N VAL A 63 10.30 -4.84 -1.14
CA VAL A 63 9.20 -4.88 -0.17
C VAL A 63 8.35 -3.65 -0.37
N PHE A 64 7.03 -3.84 -0.39
CA PHE A 64 6.02 -2.80 -0.39
C PHE A 64 5.08 -3.01 0.79
N ALA A 65 4.89 -1.98 1.59
CA ALA A 65 3.99 -1.98 2.75
C ALA A 65 2.91 -0.93 2.58
N ILE A 66 1.73 -1.20 3.10
CA ILE A 66 0.59 -0.28 3.10
C ILE A 66 -0.05 -0.22 4.48
N THR A 67 -0.78 0.83 4.75
CA THR A 67 -1.68 0.91 5.90
C THR A 67 -2.86 -0.05 5.74
N LEU A 68 -3.50 -0.43 6.84
CA LEU A 68 -4.63 -1.38 6.82
C LEU A 68 -5.83 -0.84 6.03
N ASP A 69 -5.98 0.46 5.95
CA ASP A 69 -7.01 1.16 5.16
C ASP A 69 -6.59 1.46 3.72
N GLY A 70 -5.36 1.10 3.33
CA GLY A 70 -4.85 1.33 1.97
C GLY A 70 -4.54 2.79 1.62
N SER A 71 -4.55 3.70 2.61
CA SER A 71 -4.40 5.15 2.36
C SER A 71 -2.96 5.62 2.18
N ASP A 72 -2.01 4.95 2.83
CA ASP A 72 -0.60 5.31 2.82
C ASP A 72 0.29 4.11 2.55
N SER A 73 1.48 4.35 2.04
CA SER A 73 2.42 3.30 1.69
C SER A 73 3.88 3.64 2.01
N GLY A 74 4.71 2.63 1.90
CA GLY A 74 6.15 2.76 1.91
C GLY A 74 6.79 1.54 1.26
N TYR A 75 7.93 1.73 0.63
CA TYR A 75 8.61 0.65 -0.05
C TYR A 75 10.13 0.74 0.07
N TYR A 76 10.77 -0.38 -0.20
CA TYR A 76 12.22 -0.51 -0.20
C TYR A 76 12.72 -1.13 -1.50
N TYR A 77 13.79 -0.54 -2.02
CA TYR A 77 14.48 -0.99 -3.21
C TYR A 77 15.85 -1.56 -2.91
N CYS A 78 16.24 -2.58 -3.68
CA CYS A 78 17.62 -2.99 -3.77
C CYS A 78 18.27 -2.34 -4.99
N PHE A 79 19.21 -1.46 -4.76
CA PHE A 79 19.99 -0.89 -5.84
C PHE A 79 21.02 -1.88 -6.37
N LYS A 80 21.26 -1.86 -7.68
CA LYS A 80 22.22 -2.73 -8.35
C LYS A 80 23.61 -2.54 -7.72
N GLY A 81 24.23 -3.64 -7.32
CA GLY A 81 25.54 -3.66 -6.65
C GLY A 81 25.49 -3.68 -5.13
N ASN A 82 24.31 -3.63 -4.52
CA ASN A 82 24.15 -3.78 -3.08
C ASN A 82 23.66 -5.19 -2.72
N ASP A 83 24.25 -5.76 -1.66
CA ASP A 83 23.70 -6.95 -1.01
C ASP A 83 22.48 -6.54 -0.17
N CYS A 84 21.31 -6.86 -0.67
CA CYS A 84 20.05 -6.51 0.00
C CYS A 84 19.48 -7.70 0.74
N ASN A 85 19.42 -7.58 2.05
CA ASN A 85 18.74 -8.56 2.90
C ASN A 85 17.26 -8.24 2.99
N ALA A 86 16.42 -9.06 2.38
CA ALA A 86 14.97 -8.89 2.39
C ALA A 86 14.38 -8.86 3.81
N ASN A 87 14.95 -9.60 4.75
CA ASN A 87 14.46 -9.64 6.13
C ASN A 87 14.74 -8.34 6.89
N LEU A 88 15.91 -7.72 6.67
CA LEU A 88 16.21 -6.42 7.27
C LEU A 88 15.35 -5.30 6.65
N SER A 89 14.98 -5.44 5.40
CA SER A 89 14.12 -4.46 4.72
C SER A 89 12.66 -4.50 5.16
N LEU A 90 12.16 -5.63 5.71
CA LEU A 90 10.76 -5.75 6.14
C LEU A 90 10.40 -4.76 7.25
N ALA A 91 11.14 -4.80 8.36
CA ALA A 91 10.89 -3.90 9.50
C ALA A 91 11.12 -2.43 9.11
N GLY A 92 12.16 -2.16 8.33
CA GLY A 92 12.45 -0.82 7.81
C GLY A 92 11.33 -0.28 6.93
N THR A 93 10.77 -1.11 6.05
CA THR A 93 9.67 -0.72 5.16
C THR A 93 8.39 -0.44 5.93
N ILE A 94 8.05 -1.27 6.91
CA ILE A 94 6.89 -1.03 7.80
C ILE A 94 7.07 0.29 8.54
N SER A 95 8.24 0.51 9.16
CA SER A 95 8.52 1.76 9.86
C SER A 95 8.46 2.98 8.94
N HIS A 96 8.92 2.86 7.70
CA HIS A 96 8.84 3.94 6.71
C HIS A 96 7.39 4.25 6.33
N CYS A 97 6.59 3.24 6.06
CA CYS A 97 5.16 3.38 5.80
C CYS A 97 4.43 4.05 6.98
N GLU A 98 4.68 3.62 8.21
CA GLU A 98 4.06 4.21 9.41
C GLU A 98 4.48 5.67 9.64
N LYS A 99 5.72 6.03 9.26
CA LYS A 99 6.19 7.43 9.28
C LYS A 99 5.51 8.27 8.21
N ASN A 100 5.33 7.73 7.01
CA ASN A 100 4.63 8.40 5.93
C ASN A 100 3.18 8.66 6.32
N ALA A 101 2.47 7.65 6.83
CA ALA A 101 1.11 7.80 7.31
C ALA A 101 1.00 8.93 8.34
N LYS A 102 1.88 8.94 9.36
CA LYS A 102 1.90 10.03 10.34
C LYS A 102 2.18 11.41 9.72
N LYS A 103 3.07 11.46 8.72
CA LYS A 103 3.48 12.73 8.07
C LYS A 103 2.36 13.32 7.22
N TYR A 104 1.64 12.48 6.45
CA TYR A 104 0.69 12.93 5.44
C TYR A 104 -0.76 12.93 5.92
N SER A 105 -1.17 11.94 6.73
CA SER A 105 -2.53 11.91 7.32
C SER A 105 -2.61 12.51 8.73
N GLY A 106 -1.47 12.82 9.36
CA GLY A 106 -1.42 13.29 10.75
C GLY A 106 -1.63 12.19 11.79
N GLU A 107 -2.03 11.00 11.40
CA GLU A 107 -2.42 9.90 12.25
C GLU A 107 -1.38 8.79 12.31
N LYS A 108 -1.29 8.09 13.44
CA LYS A 108 -0.49 6.88 13.57
C LYS A 108 -1.30 5.70 13.04
N LYS A 109 -1.00 5.28 11.82
CA LYS A 109 -1.61 4.09 11.22
C LYS A 109 -0.62 2.93 11.24
N LYS A 110 -1.16 1.71 11.37
CA LYS A 110 -0.36 0.49 11.28
C LYS A 110 -0.19 0.06 9.84
N CYS A 111 1.04 -0.30 9.48
CA CYS A 111 1.36 -0.83 8.16
C CYS A 111 1.62 -2.33 8.19
N ARG A 112 1.36 -2.98 7.06
CA ARG A 112 1.64 -4.40 6.81
C ARG A 112 2.26 -4.57 5.44
N ILE A 113 2.96 -5.67 5.26
CA ILE A 113 3.56 -6.00 3.97
C ILE A 113 2.46 -6.37 2.98
N PHE A 114 2.38 -5.62 1.91
CA PHE A 114 1.46 -5.85 0.81
C PHE A 114 2.08 -6.74 -0.26
N ALA A 115 3.34 -6.45 -0.64
CA ALA A 115 4.04 -7.23 -1.64
C ALA A 115 5.52 -7.43 -1.30
N LYS A 116 6.06 -8.57 -1.77
CA LYS A 116 7.49 -8.90 -1.77
C LYS A 116 7.92 -9.13 -3.21
N LYS A 117 8.86 -8.32 -3.70
CA LYS A 117 9.19 -8.28 -5.14
C LYS A 117 7.90 -8.07 -5.95
N ARG A 118 7.62 -8.96 -6.91
CA ARG A 118 6.41 -8.91 -7.73
C ARG A 118 5.27 -9.82 -7.22
N ILE A 119 5.29 -10.23 -5.96
CA ILE A 119 4.27 -11.12 -5.38
C ILE A 119 3.48 -10.34 -4.33
N ILE A 120 2.20 -10.14 -4.56
CA ILE A 120 1.25 -9.63 -3.57
C ILE A 120 1.03 -10.74 -2.54
N VAL A 121 1.36 -10.44 -1.28
CA VAL A 121 1.28 -11.40 -0.16
C VAL A 121 0.19 -11.02 0.85
N TRP A 122 -0.57 -9.96 0.56
CA TRP A 122 -1.64 -9.51 1.43
C TRP A 122 -2.64 -10.62 1.68
N ASP A 123 -2.92 -10.85 2.94
CA ASP A 123 -3.92 -11.82 3.41
C ASP A 123 -3.82 -13.22 2.75
N GLY A 124 -2.58 -13.66 2.49
CA GLY A 124 -2.32 -14.96 1.87
C GLY A 124 -2.60 -15.07 0.38
N LEU A 125 -2.88 -13.96 -0.30
CA LEU A 125 -3.27 -13.94 -1.71
C LEU A 125 -2.23 -14.57 -2.65
N ASN A 126 -0.93 -14.38 -2.39
CA ASN A 126 0.20 -14.96 -3.13
C ASN A 126 0.12 -14.83 -4.66
N LYS A 127 -0.34 -13.67 -5.14
CA LYS A 127 -0.49 -13.37 -6.58
C LYS A 127 0.74 -12.68 -7.13
N LYS A 128 1.31 -13.27 -8.20
CA LYS A 128 2.44 -12.69 -8.93
C LYS A 128 1.92 -11.68 -9.94
N VAL A 129 2.43 -10.45 -9.89
CA VAL A 129 2.18 -9.41 -10.89
C VAL A 129 3.06 -9.68 -12.12
N PRO A 130 2.52 -9.94 -13.30
CA PRO A 130 3.30 -10.16 -14.52
C PRO A 130 4.10 -8.91 -14.91
N LYS A 131 5.18 -9.08 -15.69
CA LYS A 131 5.86 -7.94 -16.32
C LYS A 131 5.04 -7.39 -17.47
N GLY A 132 5.02 -6.07 -17.60
CA GLY A 132 4.33 -5.40 -18.70
C GLY A 132 2.81 -5.36 -18.63
N VAL A 133 2.21 -5.86 -17.52
CA VAL A 133 0.78 -5.71 -17.30
C VAL A 133 0.46 -4.28 -16.85
N ASN A 134 -0.72 -3.80 -17.19
CA ASN A 134 -1.28 -2.62 -16.54
C ASN A 134 -1.55 -2.95 -15.07
N VAL A 135 -0.82 -2.33 -14.16
CA VAL A 135 -0.86 -2.66 -12.73
C VAL A 135 -2.20 -2.31 -12.12
N LYS A 136 -2.80 -1.19 -12.54
CA LYS A 136 -4.11 -0.78 -12.06
C LYS A 136 -5.18 -1.81 -12.42
N ASP A 137 -5.24 -2.20 -13.68
CA ASP A 137 -6.23 -3.18 -14.16
C ASP A 137 -6.05 -4.53 -13.46
N PHE A 138 -4.79 -4.96 -13.27
CA PHE A 138 -4.48 -6.19 -12.54
C PHE A 138 -4.92 -6.14 -11.07
N LEU A 139 -4.69 -5.01 -10.38
CA LEU A 139 -5.14 -4.82 -9.00
C LEU A 139 -6.66 -4.74 -8.91
N ASP A 140 -7.28 -4.14 -9.91
CA ASP A 140 -8.73 -4.01 -10.00
C ASP A 140 -9.43 -5.34 -10.19
N GLU A 141 -8.92 -6.19 -11.08
CA GLU A 141 -9.38 -7.58 -11.24
C GLU A 141 -9.29 -8.39 -9.93
N LEU A 142 -8.34 -8.07 -9.07
CA LEU A 142 -8.21 -8.67 -7.74
C LEU A 142 -9.10 -7.99 -6.68
N GLY A 143 -9.84 -6.96 -7.05
CA GLY A 143 -10.66 -6.19 -6.13
C GLY A 143 -9.85 -5.36 -5.13
N LEU A 144 -8.61 -5.00 -5.44
CA LEU A 144 -7.69 -4.30 -4.53
C LEU A 144 -7.62 -2.78 -4.79
N VAL A 145 -8.42 -2.24 -5.71
CA VAL A 145 -8.49 -0.80 -6.01
C VAL A 145 -9.73 -0.18 -5.37
N SER A 146 -9.56 0.97 -4.74
CA SER A 146 -10.69 1.80 -4.32
C SER A 146 -11.22 2.54 -5.54
N HIS A 147 -12.51 2.35 -5.81
CA HIS A 147 -13.25 3.16 -6.79
C HIS A 147 -13.87 4.41 -6.14
N GLU A 148 -13.62 4.62 -4.84
CA GLU A 148 -13.96 5.90 -4.27
C GLU A 148 -13.17 6.95 -5.05
N VAL A 149 -13.91 7.84 -5.69
CA VAL A 149 -13.37 9.09 -6.21
C VAL A 149 -12.72 9.72 -4.97
N ALA A 150 -11.38 9.73 -4.93
CA ALA A 150 -10.68 10.46 -3.89
C ALA A 150 -11.37 11.81 -3.82
N PRO A 151 -11.73 12.31 -2.62
CA PRO A 151 -12.17 13.69 -2.52
C PRO A 151 -11.10 14.46 -3.28
N THR A 152 -11.47 15.03 -4.38
CA THR A 152 -10.57 15.81 -5.20
C THR A 152 -9.92 16.75 -4.22
N ASN A 153 -8.63 16.54 -3.93
CA ASN A 153 -7.86 17.56 -3.24
C ASN A 153 -8.11 18.79 -4.10
N ILE A 154 -8.99 19.63 -3.60
CA ILE A 154 -9.25 20.91 -4.24
C ILE A 154 -7.87 21.51 -4.33
N ASP A 155 -7.35 21.56 -5.54
CA ASP A 155 -6.06 22.19 -5.77
C ASP A 155 -6.21 23.59 -5.18
N GLU A 156 -5.29 24.00 -4.32
CA GLU A 156 -5.29 25.36 -3.74
C GLU A 156 -5.48 26.41 -4.84
N GLU A 157 -5.02 26.08 -6.04
CA GLU A 157 -5.20 26.85 -7.26
C GLU A 157 -6.65 26.94 -7.71
N GLN A 158 -7.42 25.85 -7.62
CA GLN A 158 -8.86 25.85 -7.97
C GLN A 158 -9.68 26.65 -6.96
N LEU A 159 -9.37 26.52 -5.67
CA LEU A 159 -9.98 27.37 -4.63
C LEU A 159 -9.67 28.84 -4.84
N LYS A 160 -8.44 29.15 -5.20
CA LYS A 160 -8.02 30.52 -5.49
C LYS A 160 -8.70 31.07 -6.73
N GLN A 161 -8.89 30.25 -7.76
CA GLN A 161 -9.62 30.64 -8.96
C GLN A 161 -11.09 30.90 -8.68
N LEU A 162 -11.78 30.01 -7.94
CA LEU A 162 -13.17 30.20 -7.53
C LEU A 162 -13.33 31.49 -6.70
N LYS A 163 -12.44 31.70 -5.75
CA LYS A 163 -12.46 32.92 -4.94
C LYS A 163 -12.22 34.18 -5.79
N SER A 164 -11.33 34.11 -6.78
CA SER A 164 -11.11 35.22 -7.70
C SER A 164 -12.34 35.54 -8.54
N LEU A 165 -13.10 34.54 -8.98
CA LEU A 165 -14.36 34.74 -9.72
C LEU A 165 -15.44 35.40 -8.85
N LEU A 166 -15.51 35.02 -7.57
CA LEU A 166 -16.38 35.65 -6.59
C LEU A 166 -15.97 37.12 -6.36
N ASP A 167 -14.69 37.40 -6.13
CA ASP A 167 -14.15 38.73 -5.88
C ASP A 167 -14.34 39.68 -7.09
N LEU A 168 -14.34 39.11 -8.31
CA LEU A 168 -14.62 39.85 -9.55
C LEU A 168 -16.11 40.04 -9.84
N GLY A 169 -16.99 39.49 -9.00
CA GLY A 169 -18.43 39.56 -9.20
C GLY A 169 -18.97 38.78 -10.42
N VAL A 170 -18.14 37.85 -10.93
CA VAL A 170 -18.52 36.93 -12.04
C VAL A 170 -19.37 35.79 -11.52
N MET A 171 -19.24 35.48 -10.22
CA MET A 171 -19.95 34.43 -9.49
C MET A 171 -20.59 35.04 -8.26
N THR A 172 -21.81 34.56 -7.92
CA THR A 172 -22.49 34.92 -6.68
C THR A 172 -21.95 34.11 -5.49
N GLN A 173 -22.23 34.57 -4.27
CA GLN A 173 -21.85 33.82 -3.06
C GLN A 173 -22.55 32.44 -3.02
N GLU A 174 -23.79 32.33 -3.47
CA GLU A 174 -24.53 31.05 -3.51
C GLU A 174 -23.88 30.07 -4.49
N GLU A 175 -23.51 30.53 -5.68
CA GLU A 175 -22.79 29.69 -6.68
C GLU A 175 -21.41 29.26 -6.18
N TYR A 176 -20.72 30.13 -5.46
CA TYR A 176 -19.42 29.77 -4.82
C TYR A 176 -19.62 28.69 -3.77
N ASP A 177 -20.60 28.84 -2.86
CA ASP A 177 -20.87 27.88 -1.79
C ASP A 177 -21.33 26.52 -2.35
N GLU A 178 -22.13 26.52 -3.44
CA GLU A 178 -22.51 25.31 -4.15
C GLU A 178 -21.28 24.64 -4.83
N ALA A 179 -20.42 25.42 -5.47
CA ALA A 179 -19.19 24.91 -6.08
C ALA A 179 -18.27 24.29 -5.06
N ILE A 180 -18.05 24.92 -3.91
CA ILE A 180 -17.27 24.38 -2.80
C ILE A 180 -17.88 23.09 -2.27
N LYS A 181 -19.20 23.04 -2.11
CA LYS A 181 -19.91 21.85 -1.63
C LYS A 181 -19.87 20.67 -2.62
N ALA A 182 -19.82 20.95 -3.91
CA ALA A 182 -19.71 19.93 -4.96
C ALA A 182 -18.28 19.32 -5.08
N ILE A 183 -17.28 19.99 -4.51
CA ILE A 183 -15.88 19.62 -4.58
C ILE A 183 -15.42 18.96 -3.24
N GLN A 184 -16.16 19.06 -2.17
CA GLN A 184 -15.93 18.37 -0.88
C GLN A 184 -16.58 16.99 -0.85
#